data_a40276955b2a0c2472f0b11414e636fa
#
_entry.id   a40276955b2a0c2472f0b11414e636fa
#
_cell.length_a   1.000
_cell.length_b   1.000
_cell.length_c   1.000
_cell.angle_alpha   90.00
_cell.angle_beta   90.00
_cell.angle_gamma   90.00
#
_symmetry.space_group_name_H-M   'P 1'
#
loop_
_entity.id
_entity.type
_entity.pdbx_description
1 polymer ?
#
loop_
_entity_poly.entity_id
_entity_poly.type
_entity_poly.pdbx_seq_one_letter_code
_entity_poly.pdbx_strand_id
1 'polypeptide(L)'
;MSNEIDDVCEILEYITNENSVPRNIREAANESSQLLKDEEKDQSVRISTVLGKLDEISNDPNIPVHARTLIWEVLSKLESI
;
A
#
# COMPACT_ATOMS: atom_id res chain seq x y z
N MET A 1 5.92 -11.71 17.10
CA MET A 1 4.67 -10.93 17.12
C MET A 1 4.54 -10.18 15.82
N SER A 2 3.48 -10.45 15.06
CA SER A 2 3.30 -9.71 13.81
C SER A 2 2.90 -8.28 14.13
N ASN A 3 3.41 -7.32 13.39
CA ASN A 3 2.92 -5.97 13.50
C ASN A 3 2.12 -5.62 12.24
N GLU A 4 1.30 -4.61 12.35
CA GLU A 4 0.40 -4.27 11.25
C GLU A 4 1.14 -3.77 10.01
N ILE A 5 2.34 -3.21 10.19
CA ILE A 5 3.16 -2.78 9.07
C ILE A 5 3.62 -3.99 8.24
N ASP A 6 4.00 -5.08 8.88
CA ASP A 6 4.38 -6.30 8.17
C ASP A 6 3.20 -6.87 7.38
N ASP A 7 2.01 -6.87 7.99
CA ASP A 7 0.80 -7.33 7.30
C ASP A 7 0.49 -6.46 6.09
N VAL A 8 0.61 -5.16 6.24
CA VAL A 8 0.40 -4.20 5.14
C VAL A 8 1.38 -4.44 4.02
N CYS A 9 2.66 -4.66 4.35
CA CYS A 9 3.69 -4.92 3.35
C CYS A 9 3.40 -6.20 2.57
N GLU A 10 2.88 -7.23 3.23
CA GLU A 10 2.50 -8.47 2.55
C GLU A 10 1.39 -8.22 1.52
N ILE A 11 0.40 -7.41 1.89
CA ILE A 11 -0.69 -7.08 0.97
C ILE A 11 -0.17 -6.28 -0.21
N LEU A 12 0.70 -5.30 0.06
CA LEU A 12 1.28 -4.48 -1.00
C LEU A 12 2.15 -5.31 -1.94
N GLU A 13 2.90 -6.26 -1.41
CA GLU A 13 3.71 -7.14 -2.24
C GLU A 13 2.84 -8.05 -3.11
N TYR A 14 1.71 -8.50 -2.59
CA TYR A 14 0.76 -9.27 -3.40
C TYR A 14 0.27 -8.44 -4.60
N ILE A 15 -0.10 -7.18 -4.36
CA ILE A 15 -0.56 -6.30 -5.43
C ILE A 15 0.56 -6.06 -6.45
N THR A 16 1.78 -5.87 -5.97
CA THR A 16 2.95 -5.65 -6.82
C THR A 16 3.17 -6.79 -7.80
N ASN A 17 2.86 -8.01 -7.37
CA ASN A 17 3.10 -9.20 -8.19
C ASN A 17 1.87 -9.67 -8.98
N GLU A 18 0.77 -8.94 -8.90
CA GLU A 18 -0.47 -9.32 -9.56
C GLU A 18 -0.54 -8.74 -10.97
N ASN A 19 -0.39 -9.59 -11.98
CA ASN A 19 -0.34 -9.16 -13.38
C ASN A 19 -1.62 -8.52 -13.89
N SER A 20 -2.76 -8.80 -13.26
CA SER A 20 -4.04 -8.20 -13.64
C SER A 20 -4.16 -6.74 -13.23
N VAL A 21 -3.26 -6.26 -12.38
CA VAL A 21 -3.27 -4.89 -11.89
C VAL A 21 -2.43 -4.02 -12.83
N PRO A 22 -2.90 -2.83 -13.24
CA PRO A 22 -2.12 -1.94 -14.09
C PRO A 22 -0.74 -1.61 -13.50
N ARG A 23 0.21 -1.38 -14.39
CA ARG A 23 1.60 -1.17 -13.99
C ARG A 23 1.77 -0.01 -13.01
N ASN A 24 1.08 1.11 -13.25
CA ASN A 24 1.21 2.28 -12.36
C ASN A 24 0.78 1.96 -10.94
N ILE A 25 -0.25 1.11 -10.79
CA ILE A 25 -0.74 0.71 -9.48
C ILE A 25 0.24 -0.27 -8.82
N ARG A 26 0.80 -1.19 -9.61
CA ARG A 26 1.81 -2.11 -9.09
C ARG A 26 3.05 -1.37 -8.62
N GLU A 27 3.48 -0.37 -9.37
CA GLU A 27 4.63 0.44 -8.99
C GLU A 27 4.37 1.22 -7.71
N ALA A 28 3.18 1.81 -7.58
CA ALA A 28 2.82 2.54 -6.36
C ALA A 28 2.79 1.61 -5.15
N ALA A 29 2.28 0.39 -5.32
CA ALA A 29 2.27 -0.59 -4.22
C ALA A 29 3.69 -0.98 -3.81
N ASN A 30 4.57 -1.19 -4.78
CA ASN A 30 5.95 -1.54 -4.51
C ASN A 30 6.69 -0.40 -3.79
N GLU A 31 6.52 0.82 -4.27
CA GLU A 31 7.13 1.98 -3.63
C GLU A 31 6.63 2.18 -2.21
N SER A 32 5.33 1.96 -2.01
CA SER A 32 4.74 2.07 -0.67
C SER A 32 5.31 1.03 0.29
N SER A 33 5.45 -0.20 -0.18
CA SER A 33 6.04 -1.27 0.62
C SER A 33 7.47 -0.93 1.03
N GLN A 34 8.27 -0.46 0.08
CA GLN A 34 9.65 -0.09 0.36
C GLN A 34 9.74 1.09 1.32
N LEU A 35 8.87 2.07 1.15
CA LEU A 35 8.84 3.24 2.03
C LEU A 35 8.52 2.83 3.47
N LEU A 36 7.57 1.91 3.65
CA LEU A 36 7.22 1.44 5.00
C LEU A 36 8.37 0.69 5.67
N LYS A 37 9.29 0.14 4.89
CA LYS A 37 10.45 -0.59 5.41
C LYS A 37 11.66 0.30 5.65
N ASP A 38 11.60 1.57 5.25
CA ASP A 38 12.71 2.50 5.38
C ASP A 38 12.79 3.06 6.80
N GLU A 39 13.61 2.43 7.62
CA GLU A 39 13.76 2.78 9.03
C GLU A 39 14.47 4.12 9.26
N GLU A 40 15.03 4.73 8.22
CA GLU A 40 15.67 6.03 8.35
C GLU A 40 14.66 7.17 8.48
N LYS A 41 13.41 6.92 8.10
CA LYS A 41 12.34 7.90 8.21
C LYS A 41 11.44 7.60 9.39
N ASP A 42 10.90 8.64 10.02
CA ASP A 42 9.94 8.46 11.10
C ASP A 42 8.74 7.68 10.63
N GLN A 43 8.21 6.82 11.48
CA GLN A 43 7.06 6.01 11.15
C GLN A 43 5.85 6.85 10.74
N SER A 44 5.60 7.95 11.44
CA SER A 44 4.47 8.82 11.11
C SER A 44 4.60 9.42 9.71
N VAL A 45 5.82 9.77 9.30
CA VAL A 45 6.07 10.31 7.95
C VAL A 45 5.85 9.22 6.90
N ARG A 46 6.35 8.02 7.16
CA ARG A 46 6.19 6.90 6.25
C ARG A 46 4.71 6.57 6.03
N ILE A 47 3.97 6.47 7.11
CA ILE A 47 2.55 6.14 7.06
C ILE A 47 1.77 7.24 6.33
N SER A 48 2.01 8.50 6.67
CA SER A 48 1.33 9.61 6.05
C SER A 48 1.56 9.66 4.53
N THR A 49 2.80 9.45 4.11
CA THR A 49 3.16 9.45 2.70
C THR A 49 2.47 8.30 1.95
N VAL A 50 2.46 7.11 2.56
CA VAL A 50 1.84 5.94 1.95
C VAL A 50 0.32 6.10 1.88
N LEU A 51 -0.30 6.65 2.91
CA LEU A 51 -1.74 6.92 2.90
C LEU A 51 -2.12 7.82 1.73
N GLY A 52 -1.37 8.90 1.52
CA GLY A 52 -1.64 9.80 0.41
C GLY A 52 -1.46 9.13 -0.95
N LYS A 53 -0.40 8.34 -1.10
CA LYS A 53 -0.09 7.64 -2.35
C LYS A 53 -1.17 6.60 -2.67
N LEU A 54 -1.57 5.81 -1.69
CA LEU A 54 -2.57 4.77 -1.90
C LEU A 54 -3.97 5.34 -2.09
N ASP A 55 -4.30 6.42 -1.41
CA ASP A 55 -5.58 7.09 -1.60
C ASP A 55 -5.71 7.57 -3.05
N GLU A 56 -4.64 8.12 -3.59
CA GLU A 56 -4.62 8.59 -4.98
C GLU A 56 -4.88 7.44 -5.96
N ILE A 57 -4.18 6.31 -5.80
CA ILE A 57 -4.36 5.20 -6.74
C ILE A 57 -5.68 4.47 -6.55
N SER A 58 -6.29 4.54 -5.38
CA SER A 58 -7.59 3.90 -5.14
C SER A 58 -8.69 4.56 -5.98
N ASN A 59 -8.46 5.78 -6.44
CA ASN A 59 -9.41 6.51 -7.28
C ASN A 59 -9.16 6.31 -8.78
N ASP A 60 -8.17 5.52 -9.15
CA ASP A 60 -7.86 5.25 -10.56
C ASP A 60 -9.00 4.44 -11.17
N PRO A 61 -9.60 4.90 -12.29
CA PRO A 61 -10.72 4.16 -12.90
C PRO A 61 -10.33 2.81 -13.47
N ASN A 62 -9.04 2.56 -13.67
CA ASN A 62 -8.55 1.31 -14.23
C ASN A 62 -8.20 0.26 -13.17
N ILE A 63 -8.35 0.58 -11.89
CA ILE A 63 -8.02 -0.36 -10.84
C ILE A 63 -9.06 -1.49 -10.75
N PRO A 64 -8.63 -2.77 -10.77
CA PRO A 64 -9.56 -3.88 -10.58
C PRO A 64 -10.20 -3.82 -9.19
N VAL A 65 -11.45 -4.30 -9.09
CA VAL A 65 -12.19 -4.25 -7.83
C VAL A 65 -11.45 -4.96 -6.71
N HIS A 66 -10.88 -6.12 -6.99
CA HIS A 66 -10.16 -6.87 -5.94
C HIS A 66 -8.94 -6.11 -5.42
N ALA A 67 -8.23 -5.40 -6.31
CA ALA A 67 -7.09 -4.61 -5.89
C ALA A 67 -7.53 -3.39 -5.08
N ARG A 68 -8.62 -2.76 -5.47
CA ARG A 68 -9.17 -1.63 -4.72
C ARG A 68 -9.54 -2.04 -3.30
N THR A 69 -10.16 -3.20 -3.15
CA THR A 69 -10.53 -3.73 -1.85
C THR A 69 -9.30 -3.94 -0.97
N LEU A 70 -8.23 -4.49 -1.55
CA LEU A 70 -6.99 -4.69 -0.81
C LEU A 70 -6.34 -3.38 -0.40
N ILE A 71 -6.40 -2.37 -1.27
CA ILE A 71 -5.86 -1.05 -0.94
C ILE A 71 -6.66 -0.42 0.20
N TRP A 72 -7.98 -0.54 0.18
CA TRP A 72 -8.81 -0.04 1.28
C TRP A 72 -8.47 -0.75 2.59
N GLU A 73 -8.19 -2.04 2.55
CA GLU A 73 -7.78 -2.79 3.74
C GLU A 73 -6.46 -2.25 4.28
N VAL A 74 -5.50 -1.97 3.38
CA VAL A 74 -4.22 -1.39 3.77
C VAL A 74 -4.42 -0.02 4.41
N LEU A 75 -5.23 0.83 3.80
CA LEU A 75 -5.51 2.16 4.36
C LEU A 75 -6.11 2.07 5.76
N SER A 76 -7.06 1.16 5.94
CA SER A 76 -7.68 0.95 7.23
C SER A 76 -6.67 0.51 8.29
N LYS A 77 -5.79 -0.42 7.93
CA LYS A 77 -4.76 -0.91 8.87
C LYS A 77 -3.78 0.20 9.23
N LEU A 78 -3.35 1.00 8.25
CA LEU A 78 -2.41 2.09 8.51
C LEU A 78 -3.03 3.19 9.37
N GLU A 79 -4.31 3.46 9.19
CA GLU A 79 -5.00 4.48 9.98
C GLU A 79 -5.16 4.07 11.45
N SER A 80 -5.10 2.79 11.75
CA SER A 80 -5.24 2.28 13.11
C SER A 80 -3.93 2.21 13.90
N ILE A 81 -2.81 2.48 13.25
CA ILE A 81 -1.50 2.42 13.91
C ILE A 81 -1.17 3.68 14.76
#